data_baa93494638131bdf9bac45e79bdcd7d
#
_entry.id   baa93494638131bdf9bac45e79bdcd7d
#
_cell.length_a   1.000
_cell.length_b   1.000
_cell.length_c   1.000
_cell.angle_alpha   90.00
_cell.angle_beta   90.00
_cell.angle_gamma   90.00
#
_symmetry.space_group_name_H-M   'P 1'
#
loop_
_entity.id
_entity.type
_entity.pdbx_description
1 polymer ?
#
loop_
_entity_poly.entity_id
_entity_poly.type
_entity_poly.pdbx_seq_one_letter_code
_entity_poly.pdbx_strand_id
1 'polypeptide(L)'
;MRVQLCADFVLDFLLPFIQSHLRYLDTIAPGVERDATSFIAALNELKPFLRALLVADGTVTLLLRAYFNEEVQVETASQSSFVVESELPYLGLVKGDEAFFRQVELTGKKSGHAYAQASSVLNPSALKPELFAALIKEDVGMGDVLRNSARGSYREILDVRALDDERMARTYTVVLDSNPAILITEVFNKRWF
;
A
#
# COMPACT_ATOMS: atom_id res chain seq x y z
N MET A 1 15.42 -7.73 24.95
CA MET A 1 16.55 -7.64 24.02
C MET A 1 16.32 -8.47 22.74
N ARG A 2 15.08 -8.52 22.20
CA ARG A 2 14.72 -9.24 20.95
C ARG A 2 13.93 -8.38 19.93
N VAL A 3 13.59 -7.14 20.27
CA VAL A 3 12.79 -6.26 19.42
C VAL A 3 13.64 -5.34 18.53
N GLN A 4 14.88 -5.04 18.94
CA GLN A 4 15.78 -4.13 18.23
C GLN A 4 16.37 -4.73 16.92
N LEU A 5 16.62 -6.05 16.90
CA LEU A 5 17.21 -6.72 15.73
C LEU A 5 16.26 -6.91 14.54
N CYS A 6 14.94 -6.85 14.76
CA CYS A 6 13.95 -6.95 13.66
C CYS A 6 13.76 -5.62 12.92
N ALA A 7 13.86 -4.48 13.60
CA ALA A 7 13.64 -3.16 13.00
C ALA A 7 14.77 -2.81 12.02
N ASP A 8 16.02 -3.05 12.39
CA ASP A 8 17.19 -2.75 11.55
C ASP A 8 17.24 -3.65 10.31
N PHE A 9 16.91 -4.95 10.44
CA PHE A 9 16.87 -5.89 9.32
C PHE A 9 15.72 -5.59 8.33
N VAL A 10 14.59 -5.12 8.84
CA VAL A 10 13.43 -4.73 8.01
C VAL A 10 13.71 -3.43 7.26
N LEU A 11 14.34 -2.44 7.91
CA LEU A 11 14.76 -1.20 7.29
C LEU A 11 15.83 -1.45 6.20
N ASP A 12 16.86 -2.26 6.48
CA ASP A 12 17.92 -2.57 5.52
C ASP A 12 17.42 -3.35 4.30
N PHE A 13 16.39 -4.18 4.46
CA PHE A 13 15.77 -4.93 3.35
C PHE A 13 14.74 -4.11 2.57
N LEU A 14 13.99 -3.24 3.23
CA LEU A 14 12.91 -2.44 2.64
C LEU A 14 13.37 -1.07 2.15
N LEU A 15 14.39 -0.47 2.75
CA LEU A 15 14.94 0.80 2.27
C LEU A 15 15.39 0.72 0.80
N PRO A 16 16.12 -0.31 0.34
CA PRO A 16 16.42 -0.49 -1.08
C PRO A 16 15.17 -0.69 -1.94
N PHE A 17 14.15 -1.39 -1.41
CA PHE A 17 12.87 -1.61 -2.11
C PHE A 17 12.06 -0.30 -2.19
N ILE A 18 11.94 0.44 -1.09
CA ILE A 18 11.31 1.77 -1.06
C ILE A 18 12.12 2.75 -1.92
N GLN A 19 13.45 2.78 -1.81
CA GLN A 19 14.31 3.64 -2.60
C GLN A 19 14.33 3.25 -4.09
N SER A 20 14.32 1.97 -4.42
CA SER A 20 14.20 1.52 -5.82
C SER A 20 12.82 1.82 -6.39
N HIS A 21 11.78 1.73 -5.56
CA HIS A 21 10.41 2.09 -5.92
C HIS A 21 10.26 3.59 -6.10
N LEU A 22 10.80 4.37 -5.20
CA LEU A 22 10.82 5.84 -5.28
C LEU A 22 11.69 6.32 -6.43
N ARG A 23 12.87 5.72 -6.68
CA ARG A 23 13.69 6.00 -7.87
C ARG A 23 13.00 5.60 -9.17
N TYR A 24 12.22 4.54 -9.17
CA TYR A 24 11.43 4.16 -10.33
C TYR A 24 10.26 5.13 -10.56
N LEU A 25 9.62 5.62 -9.51
CA LEU A 25 8.62 6.69 -9.59
C LEU A 25 9.25 8.02 -10.01
N ASP A 26 10.51 8.31 -9.62
CA ASP A 26 11.29 9.48 -10.09
C ASP A 26 11.70 9.35 -11.57
N THR A 27 11.86 8.13 -12.09
CA THR A 27 12.11 7.87 -13.53
C THR A 27 10.85 7.95 -14.37
N ILE A 28 9.66 7.91 -13.76
CA ILE A 28 8.43 8.34 -14.41
C ILE A 28 8.43 9.87 -14.34
N ALA A 29 9.16 10.49 -15.27
CA ALA A 29 9.33 11.95 -15.34
C ALA A 29 7.98 12.66 -15.15
N PRO A 30 7.93 13.78 -14.41
CA PRO A 30 6.76 14.64 -14.38
C PRO A 30 6.53 15.12 -15.82
N GLY A 31 5.44 14.64 -16.44
CA GLY A 31 5.08 14.95 -17.82
C GLY A 31 5.03 13.77 -18.79
N VAL A 32 5.34 12.55 -18.35
CA VAL A 32 5.02 11.36 -19.15
C VAL A 32 3.51 11.16 -19.06
N GLU A 33 2.81 11.43 -20.17
CA GLU A 33 1.45 10.94 -20.36
C GLU A 33 1.46 9.45 -20.02
N ARG A 34 0.73 9.06 -18.98
CA ARG A 34 0.53 7.66 -18.63
C ARG A 34 -0.13 7.04 -19.84
N ASP A 35 0.58 6.20 -20.57
CA ASP A 35 0.01 5.51 -21.70
C ASP A 35 -1.04 4.51 -21.17
N ALA A 36 -2.29 4.98 -21.15
CA ALA A 36 -3.44 4.17 -20.74
C ALA A 36 -3.50 2.84 -21.53
N THR A 37 -2.91 2.80 -22.71
CA THR A 37 -2.87 1.64 -23.59
C THR A 37 -1.96 0.57 -23.02
N SER A 38 -0.78 0.92 -22.51
CA SER A 38 0.15 -0.04 -21.89
C SER A 38 -0.39 -0.58 -20.56
N PHE A 39 -1.05 0.25 -19.79
CA PHE A 39 -1.74 -0.14 -18.57
C PHE A 39 -2.87 -1.15 -18.85
N ILE A 40 -3.74 -0.84 -19.83
CA ILE A 40 -4.83 -1.72 -20.24
C ILE A 40 -4.29 -3.04 -20.81
N ALA A 41 -3.22 -3.00 -21.61
CA ALA A 41 -2.59 -4.19 -22.17
C ALA A 41 -2.06 -5.13 -21.08
N ALA A 42 -1.39 -4.59 -20.05
CA ALA A 42 -0.90 -5.39 -18.92
C ALA A 42 -2.03 -6.05 -18.13
N LEU A 43 -3.22 -5.44 -18.10
CA LEU A 43 -4.39 -6.00 -17.42
C LEU A 43 -5.10 -7.10 -18.22
N ASN A 44 -5.01 -7.10 -19.56
CA ASN A 44 -5.81 -7.96 -20.42
C ASN A 44 -5.56 -9.46 -20.21
N GLU A 45 -4.35 -9.85 -19.84
CA GLU A 45 -3.97 -11.26 -19.61
C GLU A 45 -4.35 -11.76 -18.21
N LEU A 46 -4.76 -10.86 -17.31
CA LEU A 46 -5.11 -11.21 -15.94
C LEU A 46 -6.54 -11.74 -15.84
N LYS A 47 -6.78 -12.60 -14.86
CA LYS A 47 -8.14 -13.05 -14.54
C LYS A 47 -9.03 -11.87 -14.11
N PRO A 48 -10.34 -11.90 -14.41
CA PRO A 48 -11.22 -10.73 -14.26
C PRO A 48 -11.24 -10.11 -12.86
N PHE A 49 -11.22 -10.94 -11.80
CA PHE A 49 -11.25 -10.42 -10.43
C PHE A 49 -9.95 -9.71 -10.07
N LEU A 50 -8.78 -10.26 -10.45
CA LEU A 50 -7.51 -9.60 -10.19
C LEU A 50 -7.42 -8.25 -10.92
N ARG A 51 -7.93 -8.18 -12.16
CA ARG A 51 -8.04 -6.90 -12.89
C ARG A 51 -8.87 -5.88 -12.13
N ALA A 52 -10.06 -6.30 -11.66
CA ALA A 52 -10.94 -5.43 -10.89
C ALA A 52 -10.27 -4.96 -9.58
N LEU A 53 -9.56 -5.87 -8.90
CA LEU A 53 -8.85 -5.59 -7.66
C LEU A 53 -7.75 -4.54 -7.85
N LEU A 54 -6.99 -4.63 -8.96
CA LEU A 54 -5.89 -3.71 -9.26
C LEU A 54 -6.33 -2.28 -9.57
N VAL A 55 -7.57 -2.09 -10.04
CA VAL A 55 -8.11 -0.76 -10.38
C VAL A 55 -9.17 -0.27 -9.40
N ALA A 56 -9.51 -1.06 -8.38
CA ALA A 56 -10.57 -0.71 -7.45
C ALA A 56 -10.19 0.48 -6.54
N ASP A 57 -11.07 1.46 -6.46
CA ASP A 57 -11.01 2.53 -5.45
C ASP A 57 -11.79 2.16 -4.19
N GLY A 58 -11.70 0.92 -3.78
CA GLY A 58 -12.40 0.35 -2.63
C GLY A 58 -11.46 -0.30 -1.62
N THR A 59 -12.05 -0.80 -0.54
CA THR A 59 -11.34 -1.56 0.49
C THR A 59 -11.01 -2.95 -0.04
N VAL A 60 -9.73 -3.25 -0.25
CA VAL A 60 -9.24 -4.56 -0.74
C VAL A 60 -9.70 -5.69 0.15
N THR A 61 -9.61 -5.54 1.46
CA THR A 61 -10.06 -6.55 2.44
C THR A 61 -11.52 -6.95 2.20
N LEU A 62 -12.40 -5.99 1.90
CA LEU A 62 -13.81 -6.27 1.62
C LEU A 62 -14.00 -7.03 0.31
N LEU A 63 -13.25 -6.67 -0.74
CA LEU A 63 -13.28 -7.37 -2.02
C LEU A 63 -12.77 -8.81 -1.89
N LEU A 64 -11.70 -9.03 -1.14
CA LEU A 64 -11.16 -10.37 -0.86
C LEU A 64 -12.17 -11.21 -0.07
N ARG A 65 -12.79 -10.65 0.99
CA ARG A 65 -13.87 -11.32 1.75
C ARG A 65 -15.01 -11.76 0.85
N ALA A 66 -15.46 -10.88 -0.03
CA ALA A 66 -16.54 -11.18 -0.95
C ALA A 66 -16.17 -12.27 -1.97
N TYR A 67 -14.97 -12.21 -2.52
CA TYR A 67 -14.51 -13.16 -3.54
C TYR A 67 -14.25 -14.56 -2.97
N PHE A 68 -13.54 -14.65 -1.84
CA PHE A 68 -13.18 -15.93 -1.22
C PHE A 68 -14.26 -16.48 -0.29
N ASN A 69 -15.32 -15.71 -0.02
CA ASN A 69 -16.40 -16.07 0.88
C ASN A 69 -15.91 -16.50 2.28
N GLU A 70 -14.93 -15.76 2.81
CA GLU A 70 -14.40 -15.95 4.15
C GLU A 70 -13.94 -14.63 4.78
N GLU A 71 -13.79 -14.63 6.11
CA GLU A 71 -13.18 -13.52 6.83
C GLU A 71 -11.70 -13.40 6.45
N VAL A 72 -11.28 -12.16 6.16
CA VAL A 72 -9.89 -11.81 5.90
C VAL A 72 -9.40 -10.96 7.07
N GLN A 73 -8.39 -11.45 7.74
CA GLN A 73 -7.73 -10.75 8.84
C GLN A 73 -6.50 -9.99 8.33
N VAL A 74 -6.15 -8.95 9.06
CA VAL A 74 -4.97 -8.13 8.80
C VAL A 74 -3.95 -8.45 9.88
N GLU A 75 -2.80 -8.95 9.49
CA GLU A 75 -1.71 -9.28 10.38
C GLU A 75 -0.58 -8.28 10.18
N THR A 76 -0.21 -7.53 11.23
CA THR A 76 0.87 -6.57 11.16
C THR A 76 2.22 -7.28 11.26
N ALA A 77 2.97 -7.28 10.16
CA ALA A 77 4.30 -7.87 10.10
C ALA A 77 5.36 -6.96 10.72
N SER A 78 5.28 -5.66 10.45
CA SER A 78 6.17 -4.65 11.04
C SER A 78 5.56 -3.26 10.96
N GLN A 79 5.95 -2.40 11.89
CA GLN A 79 5.65 -0.97 11.82
C GLN A 79 6.63 -0.16 12.65
N SER A 80 6.98 1.05 12.19
CA SER A 80 7.92 1.95 12.88
C SER A 80 7.84 3.38 12.35
N SER A 81 8.18 4.35 13.18
CA SER A 81 8.48 5.71 12.74
C SER A 81 9.89 5.76 12.16
N PHE A 82 10.11 6.65 11.21
CA PHE A 82 11.44 6.93 10.65
C PHE A 82 11.54 8.38 10.20
N VAL A 83 12.78 8.86 10.03
CA VAL A 83 13.06 10.17 9.47
C VAL A 83 13.33 10.02 7.98
N VAL A 84 12.69 10.85 7.18
CA VAL A 84 12.83 10.85 5.72
C VAL A 84 14.24 11.30 5.32
N GLU A 85 14.96 10.46 4.59
CA GLU A 85 16.33 10.75 4.13
C GLU A 85 16.40 11.45 2.78
N SER A 86 15.36 11.27 1.95
CA SER A 86 15.21 11.92 0.64
C SER A 86 13.74 12.27 0.41
N GLU A 87 13.46 13.23 -0.46
CA GLU A 87 12.09 13.66 -0.76
C GLU A 87 11.17 12.49 -1.14
N LEU A 88 9.93 12.53 -0.63
CA LEU A 88 8.84 11.66 -0.99
C LEU A 88 7.71 12.49 -1.63
N PRO A 89 7.82 12.84 -2.93
CA PRO A 89 6.94 13.82 -3.58
C PRO A 89 5.47 13.44 -3.51
N TYR A 90 5.16 12.12 -3.59
CA TYR A 90 3.79 11.61 -3.53
C TYR A 90 3.13 11.71 -2.14
N LEU A 91 3.90 12.12 -1.13
CA LEU A 91 3.42 12.40 0.22
C LEU A 91 3.68 13.84 0.64
N GLY A 92 4.34 14.64 -0.21
CA GLY A 92 4.76 15.99 0.14
C GLY A 92 5.76 16.05 1.28
N LEU A 93 6.51 14.95 1.52
CA LEU A 93 7.52 14.87 2.58
C LEU A 93 8.90 15.24 2.03
N VAL A 94 9.64 16.01 2.80
CA VAL A 94 11.02 16.40 2.49
C VAL A 94 12.00 15.75 3.46
N LYS A 95 13.29 15.80 3.12
CA LYS A 95 14.35 15.29 4.00
C LYS A 95 14.27 15.92 5.39
N GLY A 96 14.25 15.10 6.41
CA GLY A 96 14.17 15.50 7.81
C GLY A 96 12.76 15.38 8.42
N ASP A 97 11.73 15.23 7.60
CA ASP A 97 10.38 15.01 8.09
C ASP A 97 10.23 13.64 8.76
N GLU A 98 9.28 13.53 9.67
CA GLU A 98 8.87 12.25 10.25
C GLU A 98 7.84 11.55 9.36
N ALA A 99 8.02 10.26 9.18
CA ALA A 99 7.07 9.38 8.51
C ALA A 99 6.88 8.09 9.31
N PHE A 100 5.78 7.37 9.01
CA PHE A 100 5.49 6.09 9.66
C PHE A 100 5.34 5.00 8.61
N PHE A 101 6.11 3.93 8.77
CA PHE A 101 6.05 2.74 7.93
C PHE A 101 5.18 1.67 8.59
N ARG A 102 4.39 0.97 7.78
CA ARG A 102 3.64 -0.21 8.21
C ARG A 102 3.57 -1.24 7.11
N GLN A 103 3.82 -2.49 7.46
CA GLN A 103 3.66 -3.66 6.60
C GLN A 103 2.68 -4.64 7.21
N VAL A 104 1.75 -5.12 6.40
CA VAL A 104 0.72 -6.08 6.81
C VAL A 104 0.56 -7.18 5.78
N GLU A 105 0.02 -8.32 6.25
CA GLU A 105 -0.45 -9.39 5.41
C GLU A 105 -1.97 -9.54 5.54
N LEU A 106 -2.65 -9.80 4.42
CA LEU A 106 -4.09 -10.04 4.35
C LEU A 106 -4.32 -11.55 4.19
N THR A 107 -4.73 -12.20 5.27
CA THR A 107 -4.80 -13.66 5.37
C THR A 107 -6.25 -14.12 5.53
N GLY A 108 -6.65 -15.15 4.79
CA GLY A 108 -7.94 -15.79 4.95
C GLY A 108 -8.01 -16.54 6.28
N LYS A 109 -8.98 -16.19 7.13
CA LYS A 109 -9.10 -16.75 8.47
C LYS A 109 -9.36 -18.26 8.49
N LYS A 110 -10.08 -18.76 7.49
CA LYS A 110 -10.44 -20.17 7.37
C LYS A 110 -9.39 -20.96 6.58
N SER A 111 -8.93 -20.40 5.48
CA SER A 111 -8.00 -21.06 4.56
C SER A 111 -6.55 -20.97 5.02
N GLY A 112 -6.18 -19.94 5.80
CA GLY A 112 -4.80 -19.61 6.12
C GLY A 112 -4.01 -19.06 4.91
N HIS A 113 -4.67 -18.75 3.79
CA HIS A 113 -4.00 -18.26 2.60
C HIS A 113 -3.66 -16.77 2.72
N ALA A 114 -2.41 -16.41 2.48
CA ALA A 114 -1.97 -15.04 2.31
C ALA A 114 -2.36 -14.54 0.91
N TYR A 115 -3.42 -13.73 0.84
CA TYR A 115 -3.98 -13.22 -0.41
C TYR A 115 -3.23 -12.02 -0.94
N ALA A 116 -2.80 -11.14 -0.05
CA ALA A 116 -2.07 -9.93 -0.39
C ALA A 116 -1.13 -9.50 0.74
N GLN A 117 -0.09 -8.78 0.38
CA GLN A 117 0.76 -8.03 1.30
C GLN A 117 0.61 -6.55 0.98
N ALA A 118 0.65 -5.70 1.99
CA ALA A 118 0.61 -4.26 1.82
C ALA A 118 1.71 -3.57 2.64
N SER A 119 2.46 -2.70 1.97
CA SER A 119 3.42 -1.79 2.61
C SER A 119 2.90 -0.37 2.48
N SER A 120 2.93 0.40 3.54
CA SER A 120 2.43 1.77 3.56
C SER A 120 3.38 2.71 4.27
N VAL A 121 3.47 3.92 3.73
CA VAL A 121 4.14 5.06 4.34
C VAL A 121 3.08 6.11 4.63
N LEU A 122 2.96 6.54 5.87
CA LEU A 122 2.03 7.56 6.31
C LEU A 122 2.79 8.86 6.56
N ASN A 123 2.17 9.97 6.14
CA ASN A 123 2.59 11.31 6.54
C ASN A 123 1.80 11.73 7.78
N PRO A 124 2.37 11.70 9.00
CA PRO A 124 1.64 12.05 10.22
C PRO A 124 1.13 13.49 10.21
N SER A 125 1.85 14.41 9.53
CA SER A 125 1.47 15.83 9.46
C SER A 125 0.24 16.09 8.58
N ALA A 126 -0.08 15.17 7.66
CA ALA A 126 -1.28 15.22 6.81
C ALA A 126 -2.49 14.53 7.45
N LEU A 127 -2.35 13.98 8.65
CA LEU A 127 -3.36 13.19 9.34
C LEU A 127 -3.79 13.86 10.65
N LYS A 128 -5.09 13.82 10.95
CA LYS A 128 -5.56 14.19 12.30
C LYS A 128 -5.02 13.17 13.31
N PRO A 129 -4.60 13.61 14.52
CA PRO A 129 -4.01 12.71 15.53
C PRO A 129 -4.84 11.45 15.81
N GLU A 130 -6.16 11.59 15.89
CA GLU A 130 -7.07 10.49 16.19
C GLU A 130 -7.14 9.49 15.02
N LEU A 131 -7.10 10.00 13.78
CA LEU A 131 -7.06 9.17 12.58
C LEU A 131 -5.73 8.44 12.47
N PHE A 132 -4.61 9.13 12.69
CA PHE A 132 -3.29 8.52 12.70
C PHE A 132 -3.21 7.39 13.73
N ALA A 133 -3.64 7.64 14.98
CA ALA A 133 -3.66 6.63 16.03
C ALA A 133 -4.53 5.41 15.67
N ALA A 134 -5.65 5.62 14.96
CA ALA A 134 -6.48 4.52 14.49
C ALA A 134 -5.83 3.73 13.35
N LEU A 135 -5.10 4.40 12.44
CA LEU A 135 -4.44 3.78 11.29
C LEU A 135 -3.24 2.92 11.66
N ILE A 136 -2.51 3.28 12.74
CA ILE A 136 -1.34 2.53 13.21
C ILE A 136 -1.66 1.43 14.22
N LYS A 137 -2.94 1.27 14.57
CA LYS A 137 -3.37 0.21 15.48
C LYS A 137 -3.13 -1.15 14.82
N GLU A 138 -2.53 -2.06 15.58
CA GLU A 138 -2.29 -3.43 15.13
C GLU A 138 -3.58 -4.14 14.75
N ASP A 139 -3.48 -5.05 13.78
CA ASP A 139 -4.56 -5.94 13.31
C ASP A 139 -5.84 -5.22 12.81
N VAL A 140 -5.73 -3.94 12.46
CA VAL A 140 -6.81 -3.17 11.86
C VAL A 140 -6.48 -2.81 10.42
N GLY A 141 -7.40 -3.08 9.51
CA GLY A 141 -7.25 -2.71 8.10
C GLY A 141 -7.40 -1.19 7.89
N MET A 142 -6.41 -0.56 7.26
CA MET A 142 -6.49 0.88 6.95
C MET A 142 -7.74 1.24 6.15
N GLY A 143 -8.15 0.38 5.20
CA GLY A 143 -9.35 0.61 4.40
C GLY A 143 -10.63 0.70 5.23
N ASP A 144 -10.74 -0.08 6.31
CA ASP A 144 -11.89 -0.03 7.21
C ASP A 144 -11.87 1.24 8.05
N VAL A 145 -10.69 1.66 8.55
CA VAL A 145 -10.52 2.92 9.29
C VAL A 145 -10.88 4.12 8.41
N LEU A 146 -10.32 4.19 7.20
CA LEU A 146 -10.56 5.30 6.28
C LEU A 146 -12.03 5.40 5.87
N ARG A 147 -12.69 4.28 5.57
CA ARG A 147 -14.11 4.26 5.22
C ARG A 147 -15.00 4.80 6.34
N ASN A 148 -14.65 4.51 7.58
CA ASN A 148 -15.46 4.90 8.74
C ASN A 148 -15.14 6.31 9.24
N SER A 149 -13.92 6.80 9.06
CA SER A 149 -13.42 8.01 9.72
C SER A 149 -12.99 9.12 8.76
N ALA A 150 -12.83 8.84 7.46
CA ALA A 150 -12.28 9.78 6.48
C ALA A 150 -13.21 9.96 5.28
N ARG A 151 -14.35 10.63 5.49
CA ARG A 151 -15.29 10.97 4.41
C ARG A 151 -14.59 11.90 3.42
N GLY A 152 -14.73 11.60 2.12
CA GLY A 152 -14.11 12.40 1.06
C GLY A 152 -12.68 11.98 0.72
N SER A 153 -12.17 10.89 1.31
CA SER A 153 -10.92 10.30 0.86
C SER A 153 -11.09 9.61 -0.50
N TYR A 154 -10.07 9.71 -1.34
CA TYR A 154 -9.99 8.95 -2.59
C TYR A 154 -8.58 8.38 -2.78
N ARG A 155 -8.46 7.43 -3.71
CA ARG A 155 -7.17 6.82 -4.07
C ARG A 155 -6.74 7.29 -5.44
N GLU A 156 -5.51 7.77 -5.53
CA GLU A 156 -4.87 8.07 -6.80
C GLU A 156 -3.91 6.93 -7.13
N ILE A 157 -4.26 6.10 -8.14
CA ILE A 157 -3.41 5.00 -8.56
C ILE A 157 -2.22 5.56 -9.34
N LEU A 158 -1.03 5.29 -8.84
CA LEU A 158 0.23 5.75 -9.39
C LEU A 158 0.86 4.73 -10.33
N ASP A 159 0.77 3.44 -9.99
CA ASP A 159 1.41 2.35 -10.73
C ASP A 159 0.67 1.03 -10.55
N VAL A 160 0.66 0.23 -11.63
CA VAL A 160 0.25 -1.18 -11.62
C VAL A 160 1.21 -1.96 -12.51
N ARG A 161 1.84 -2.99 -11.95
CA ARG A 161 2.85 -3.76 -12.68
C ARG A 161 2.95 -5.21 -12.23
N ALA A 162 3.49 -6.05 -13.09
CA ALA A 162 4.00 -7.35 -12.70
C ALA A 162 5.33 -7.17 -11.96
N LEU A 163 5.48 -7.80 -10.80
CA LEU A 163 6.77 -7.91 -10.12
C LEU A 163 7.57 -9.09 -10.69
N ASP A 164 6.86 -10.16 -11.01
CA ASP A 164 7.37 -11.38 -11.62
C ASP A 164 6.20 -12.17 -12.24
N ASP A 165 6.47 -13.41 -12.65
CA ASP A 165 5.45 -14.29 -13.26
C ASP A 165 4.30 -14.64 -12.31
N GLU A 166 4.50 -14.57 -11.01
CA GLU A 166 3.52 -14.97 -10.00
C GLU A 166 2.83 -13.79 -9.30
N ARG A 167 3.41 -12.58 -9.32
CA ARG A 167 2.93 -11.47 -8.49
C ARG A 167 2.65 -10.22 -9.30
N MET A 168 1.56 -9.56 -8.92
CA MET A 168 1.20 -8.21 -9.36
C MET A 168 1.30 -7.24 -8.21
N ALA A 169 1.71 -6.03 -8.49
CA ALA A 169 1.66 -4.94 -7.52
C ALA A 169 0.84 -3.78 -8.06
N ARG A 170 0.23 -3.04 -7.14
CA ARG A 170 -0.27 -1.69 -7.39
C ARG A 170 0.22 -0.74 -6.32
N THR A 171 0.51 0.49 -6.72
CA THR A 171 0.89 1.58 -5.82
C THR A 171 -0.10 2.72 -5.98
N TYR A 172 -0.56 3.28 -4.89
CA TYR A 172 -1.49 4.40 -4.90
C TYR A 172 -1.28 5.31 -3.69
N THR A 173 -1.70 6.56 -3.83
CA THR A 173 -1.77 7.51 -2.72
C THR A 173 -3.21 7.63 -2.23
N VAL A 174 -3.42 7.62 -0.93
CA VAL A 174 -4.68 8.04 -0.32
C VAL A 174 -4.60 9.54 -0.09
N VAL A 175 -5.51 10.26 -0.71
CA VAL A 175 -5.64 11.71 -0.59
C VAL A 175 -6.78 12.02 0.37
N LEU A 176 -6.49 12.87 1.37
CA LEU A 176 -7.43 13.33 2.39
C LEU A 176 -7.47 14.86 2.36
N ASP A 177 -8.66 15.43 2.25
CA ASP A 177 -8.82 16.89 2.22
C ASP A 177 -7.87 17.58 1.21
N SER A 178 -7.69 16.98 0.03
CA SER A 178 -6.78 17.38 -1.05
C SER A 178 -5.28 17.27 -0.73
N ASN A 179 -4.91 16.62 0.38
CA ASN A 179 -3.51 16.37 0.75
C ASN A 179 -3.18 14.88 0.63
N PRO A 180 -2.08 14.50 -0.03
CA PRO A 180 -1.61 13.13 -0.03
C PRO A 180 -1.14 12.74 1.38
N ALA A 181 -1.77 11.71 1.95
CA ALA A 181 -1.55 11.35 3.35
C ALA A 181 -0.90 9.98 3.55
N ILE A 182 -1.18 9.03 2.64
CA ILE A 182 -0.67 7.66 2.77
C ILE A 182 -0.29 7.15 1.39
N LEU A 183 0.94 6.67 1.23
CA LEU A 183 1.39 5.92 0.06
C LEU A 183 1.30 4.43 0.37
N ILE A 184 0.63 3.67 -0.47
CA ILE A 184 0.42 2.23 -0.25
C ILE A 184 0.85 1.45 -1.50
N THR A 185 1.63 0.42 -1.29
CA THR A 185 1.91 -0.61 -2.30
C THR A 185 1.32 -1.93 -1.84
N GLU A 186 0.45 -2.50 -2.65
CA GLU A 186 -0.15 -3.81 -2.43
C GLU A 186 0.38 -4.81 -3.45
N VAL A 187 0.72 -6.00 -2.97
CA VAL A 187 1.25 -7.11 -3.76
C VAL A 187 0.27 -8.28 -3.68
N PHE A 188 -0.17 -8.76 -4.82
CA PHE A 188 -1.12 -9.86 -4.98
C PHE A 188 -0.45 -11.05 -5.65
N ASN A 189 -0.64 -12.25 -5.11
CA ASN A 189 -0.18 -13.47 -5.74
C ASN A 189 -1.23 -13.98 -6.74
N LYS A 190 -0.88 -14.04 -8.03
CA LYS A 190 -1.78 -14.43 -9.14
C LYS A 190 -2.43 -15.80 -8.97
N ARG A 191 -1.78 -16.71 -8.22
CA ARG A 191 -2.28 -18.07 -8.01
C ARG A 191 -3.64 -18.13 -7.31
N TRP A 192 -3.98 -17.10 -6.53
CA TRP A 192 -5.22 -17.05 -5.77
C TRP A 192 -6.43 -16.54 -6.56
N PHE A 193 -6.19 -15.94 -7.71
CA PHE A 193 -7.22 -15.23 -8.47
C PHE A 193 -7.56 -15.90 -9.79
#